data_6b1ea9fc7ad7864cae938b13ebe73ccb
#
_entry.id   6b1ea9fc7ad7864cae938b13ebe73ccb
#
_cell.length_a   1.000
_cell.length_b   1.000
_cell.length_c   1.000
_cell.angle_alpha   90.00
_cell.angle_beta   90.00
_cell.angle_gamma   90.00
#
_symmetry.space_group_name_H-M   'P 1'
#
loop_
_entity.id
_entity.type
_entity.pdbx_description
1 polymer ?
#
loop_
_entity_poly.entity_id
_entity_poly.type
_entity_poly.pdbx_seq_one_letter_code
_entity_poly.pdbx_strand_id
1 'polypeptide(L)'
;MWTAEQARQRAKASITKYEQSQFNEIMKSIDEESAQGCYKYYGDGELRPAVRKKLKELGYDIYDIFTSNQYDEPEYCISWE
;
A
#
# COMPACT_ATOMS: atom_id res chain seq x y z
N MET A 1 -1.46 32.65 6.48
CA MET A 1 -2.48 32.23 5.49
C MET A 1 -1.86 31.34 4.43
N TRP A 2 -2.49 30.22 4.12
CA TRP A 2 -1.97 29.28 3.12
C TRP A 2 -2.31 29.78 1.72
N THR A 3 -1.36 29.71 0.80
CA THR A 3 -1.65 29.93 -0.62
C THR A 3 -2.33 28.67 -1.18
N ALA A 4 -3.02 28.82 -2.31
CA ALA A 4 -3.66 27.68 -2.97
C ALA A 4 -2.64 26.61 -3.35
N GLU A 5 -1.45 27.02 -3.75
CA GLU A 5 -0.37 26.08 -4.09
C GLU A 5 0.10 25.29 -2.86
N GLN A 6 0.29 25.98 -1.74
CA GLN A 6 0.69 25.32 -0.50
C GLN A 6 -0.38 24.34 -0.02
N ALA A 7 -1.64 24.74 -0.12
CA ALA A 7 -2.76 23.86 0.24
C ALA A 7 -2.79 22.59 -0.64
N ARG A 8 -2.53 22.75 -1.94
CA ARG A 8 -2.49 21.61 -2.87
C ARG A 8 -1.33 20.66 -2.56
N GLN A 9 -0.16 21.20 -2.28
CA GLN A 9 1.00 20.38 -1.91
C GLN A 9 0.76 19.63 -0.61
N ARG A 10 0.15 20.30 0.36
CA ARG A 10 -0.19 19.67 1.63
C ARG A 10 -1.23 18.57 1.45
N ALA A 11 -2.23 18.81 0.60
CA ALA A 11 -3.26 17.82 0.31
C ALA A 11 -2.68 16.59 -0.39
N LYS A 12 -1.72 16.79 -1.30
CA LYS A 12 -1.04 15.69 -1.97
C LYS A 12 -0.17 14.87 -1.03
N ALA A 13 0.49 15.53 -0.08
CA ALA A 13 1.34 14.86 0.90
C ALA A 13 0.52 14.21 2.01
N SER A 14 -0.70 14.67 2.21
CA SER A 14 -1.58 14.18 3.26
C SER A 14 -2.34 12.95 2.77
N ILE A 15 -2.24 11.87 3.51
CA ILE A 15 -3.07 10.70 3.27
C ILE A 15 -4.07 10.60 4.41
N THR A 16 -5.22 9.99 4.15
CA THR A 16 -6.25 9.85 5.18
C THR A 16 -5.73 8.97 6.32
N LYS A 17 -6.38 9.09 7.46
CA LYS A 17 -6.06 8.28 8.64
C LYS A 17 -6.13 6.78 8.32
N TYR A 18 -7.12 6.38 7.53
CA TYR A 18 -7.29 4.98 7.14
C TYR A 18 -6.18 4.50 6.20
N GLU A 19 -5.78 5.35 5.27
CA GLU A 19 -4.70 5.03 4.35
C GLU A 19 -3.36 4.94 5.09
N GLN A 20 -3.10 5.83 6.02
CA GLN A 20 -1.91 5.80 6.85
C GLN A 20 -1.87 4.52 7.70
N SER A 21 -3.00 4.15 8.28
CA SER A 21 -3.13 2.93 9.06
C SER A 21 -2.84 1.69 8.22
N GLN A 22 -3.43 1.62 7.03
CA GLN A 22 -3.20 0.52 6.10
C GLN A 22 -1.72 0.44 5.71
N PHE A 23 -1.13 1.58 5.38
CA PHE A 23 0.29 1.65 5.02
C PHE A 23 1.18 1.14 6.16
N ASN A 24 0.90 1.57 7.38
CA ASN A 24 1.68 1.15 8.56
C ASN A 24 1.59 -0.35 8.81
N GLU A 25 0.39 -0.91 8.67
CA GLU A 25 0.19 -2.35 8.82
C GLU A 25 0.92 -3.14 7.76
N ILE A 26 0.88 -2.66 6.51
CA ILE A 26 1.58 -3.30 5.40
C ILE A 26 3.09 -3.26 5.62
N MET A 27 3.63 -2.11 6.03
CA MET A 27 5.06 -1.98 6.28
C MET A 27 5.51 -2.87 7.42
N LYS A 28 4.70 -3.02 8.45
CA LYS A 28 4.99 -3.93 9.55
C LYS A 28 5.01 -5.38 9.06
N SER A 29 4.05 -5.76 8.24
CA SER A 29 4.00 -7.12 7.67
C SER A 29 5.19 -7.39 6.76
N ILE A 30 5.58 -6.42 5.94
CA ILE A 30 6.76 -6.52 5.07
C ILE A 30 8.02 -6.73 5.93
N ASP A 31 8.14 -5.97 7.02
CA ASP A 31 9.27 -6.08 7.91
C ASP A 31 9.35 -7.48 8.54
N GLU A 32 8.22 -8.01 9.01
CA GLU A 32 8.15 -9.35 9.58
C GLU A 32 8.50 -10.43 8.54
N GLU A 33 7.96 -10.32 7.32
CA GLU A 33 8.24 -11.28 6.25
C GLU A 33 9.70 -11.21 5.81
N SER A 34 10.26 -10.02 5.68
CA SER A 34 11.66 -9.87 5.29
C SER A 34 12.61 -10.42 6.35
N ALA A 35 12.25 -10.30 7.62
CA ALA A 35 13.02 -10.87 8.71
C ALA A 35 13.05 -12.40 8.66
N GLN A 36 12.03 -13.02 8.06
CA GLN A 36 11.97 -14.46 7.86
C GLN A 36 12.65 -14.91 6.57
N GLY A 37 13.18 -13.96 5.78
CA GLY A 37 13.84 -14.27 4.52
C GLY A 37 12.90 -14.29 3.32
N CYS A 38 11.69 -13.78 3.47
CA CYS A 38 10.72 -13.71 2.38
C CYS A 38 10.90 -12.42 1.57
N TYR A 39 10.56 -12.48 0.30
CA TYR A 39 10.65 -11.35 -0.62
C TYR A 39 9.28 -10.88 -1.11
N LYS A 40 8.21 -11.47 -0.59
CA LYS A 40 6.85 -11.18 -1.02
C LYS A 40 5.92 -11.19 0.19
N TYR A 41 4.90 -10.35 0.11
CA TYR A 41 3.83 -10.31 1.10
C TYR A 41 2.49 -10.37 0.39
N TYR A 42 1.61 -11.25 0.86
CA TYR A 42 0.26 -11.41 0.31
C TYR A 42 -0.74 -10.82 1.30
N GLY A 43 -1.53 -9.87 0.81
CA GLY A 43 -2.55 -9.24 1.61
C GLY A 43 -3.94 -9.46 1.02
N ASP A 44 -4.94 -9.46 1.90
CA ASP A 44 -6.34 -9.58 1.51
C ASP A 44 -6.99 -8.20 1.46
N GLY A 45 -7.97 -8.05 0.58
CA GLY A 45 -8.73 -6.83 0.46
C GLY A 45 -8.20 -5.91 -0.61
N GLU A 46 -8.79 -4.71 -0.68
CA GLU A 46 -8.43 -3.72 -1.69
C GLU A 46 -7.36 -2.78 -1.17
N LEU A 47 -6.29 -2.67 -1.92
CA LEU A 47 -5.21 -1.74 -1.60
C LEU A 47 -5.61 -0.34 -2.07
N ARG A 48 -5.60 0.62 -1.15
CA ARG A 48 -6.00 1.99 -1.47
C ARG A 48 -5.01 2.63 -2.44
N PRO A 49 -5.49 3.45 -3.40
CA PRO A 49 -4.62 4.04 -4.42
C PRO A 49 -3.45 4.85 -3.86
N ALA A 50 -3.67 5.61 -2.79
CA ALA A 50 -2.60 6.40 -2.17
C ALA A 50 -1.52 5.52 -1.56
N VAL A 51 -1.91 4.42 -0.94
CA VAL A 51 -0.98 3.44 -0.35
C VAL A 51 -0.20 2.75 -1.46
N ARG A 52 -0.89 2.34 -2.52
CA ARG A 52 -0.26 1.72 -3.70
C ARG A 52 0.79 2.63 -4.32
N LYS A 53 0.45 3.89 -4.51
CA LYS A 53 1.38 4.88 -5.06
C LYS A 53 2.61 5.04 -4.18
N LYS A 54 2.40 5.15 -2.88
CA LYS A 54 3.49 5.32 -1.92
C LYS A 54 4.44 4.13 -1.91
N LEU A 55 3.91 2.91 -1.98
CA LEU A 55 4.71 1.70 -2.05
C LEU A 55 5.53 1.64 -3.33
N LYS A 56 4.94 2.01 -4.46
CA LYS A 56 5.66 2.06 -5.74
C LYS A 56 6.79 3.07 -5.71
N GLU A 57 6.58 4.22 -5.08
CA GLU A 57 7.62 5.25 -4.93
C GLU A 57 8.79 4.74 -4.10
N LEU A 58 8.54 3.82 -3.17
CA LEU A 58 9.57 3.19 -2.35
C LEU A 58 10.31 2.04 -3.07
N GLY A 59 9.86 1.68 -4.26
CA GLY A 59 10.51 0.64 -5.05
C GLY A 59 9.88 -0.73 -4.96
N TYR A 60 8.73 -0.86 -4.35
CA TYR A 60 8.01 -2.12 -4.26
C TYR A 60 7.20 -2.37 -5.53
N ASP A 61 7.10 -3.63 -5.92
CA ASP A 61 6.24 -4.07 -7.01
C ASP A 61 4.93 -4.58 -6.42
N ILE A 62 3.81 -4.20 -7.05
CA ILE A 62 2.49 -4.60 -6.58
C ILE A 62 1.76 -5.34 -7.70
N TYR A 63 1.28 -6.53 -7.37
CA TYR A 63 0.55 -7.38 -8.30
C TYR A 63 -0.84 -7.62 -7.73
N ASP A 64 -1.86 -7.41 -8.56
CA ASP A 64 -3.22 -7.72 -8.18
C ASP A 64 -3.50 -9.17 -8.52
N ILE A 65 -4.01 -9.93 -7.57
CA ILE A 65 -4.36 -11.33 -7.74
C ILE A 65 -5.86 -11.42 -7.88
N PHE A 66 -6.32 -11.85 -9.05
CA PHE A 66 -7.75 -12.02 -9.31
C PHE A 66 -8.11 -13.49 -9.14
N THR A 67 -9.05 -13.76 -8.24
CA THR A 67 -9.57 -15.11 -8.08
C THR A 67 -10.78 -15.29 -9.01
N SER A 68 -10.97 -16.49 -9.51
CA SER A 68 -12.11 -16.79 -10.36
C SER A 68 -13.41 -16.96 -9.56
N ASN A 69 -13.30 -16.99 -8.26
CA ASN A 69 -14.45 -17.16 -7.37
C ASN A 69 -14.97 -15.78 -6.95
N GLN A 70 -16.21 -15.49 -7.33
CA GLN A 70 -16.83 -14.19 -7.06
C GLN A 70 -17.09 -13.91 -5.57
N TYR A 71 -16.96 -14.92 -4.71
CA TYR A 71 -17.15 -14.78 -3.28
C TYR A 71 -15.86 -14.48 -2.53
N ASP A 72 -14.71 -14.62 -3.19
CA ASP A 72 -13.43 -14.32 -2.58
C ASP A 72 -13.13 -12.83 -2.68
N GLU A 73 -12.55 -12.28 -1.63
CA GLU A 73 -12.08 -10.89 -1.65
C GLU A 73 -10.85 -10.78 -2.54
N PRO A 74 -10.65 -9.61 -3.19
CA PRO A 74 -9.45 -9.40 -3.98
C PRO A 74 -8.20 -9.49 -3.10
N GLU A 75 -7.15 -10.07 -3.66
CA GLU A 75 -5.86 -10.19 -2.98
C GLU A 75 -4.82 -9.39 -3.74
N TYR A 76 -3.78 -9.01 -3.03
CA TYR A 76 -2.63 -8.34 -3.65
C TYR A 76 -1.33 -8.95 -3.15
N CYS A 77 -0.30 -8.84 -3.97
CA CYS A 77 1.04 -9.29 -3.62
C CYS A 77 1.99 -8.10 -3.75
N ILE A 78 2.77 -7.86 -2.70
CA ILE A 78 3.78 -6.81 -2.68
C ILE A 78 5.14 -7.50 -2.67
N SER A 79 5.98 -7.18 -3.67
CA SER A 79 7.28 -7.81 -3.84
C SER A 79 8.39 -6.78 -3.71
N TRP A 80 9.47 -7.20 -3.06
CA TRP A 80 10.69 -6.37 -2.96
C TRP A 80 11.91 -7.14 -3.47
N GLU A 81 11.65 -8.12 -4.27
CA GLU A 81 12.67 -8.96 -4.91
C GLU A 81 13.50 -8.21 -5.94
#